data_79cba53ec13d7182463d88988013e1ae
#
_entry.id   79cba53ec13d7182463d88988013e1ae
#
_cell.length_a   1.000
_cell.length_b   1.000
_cell.length_c   1.000
_cell.angle_alpha   90.00
_cell.angle_beta   90.00
_cell.angle_gamma   90.00
#
_symmetry.space_group_name_H-M   'P 1'
#
loop_
_entity.id
_entity.type
_entity.pdbx_description
1 polymer ?
#
loop_
_entity_poly.entity_id
_entity_poly.type
_entity_poly.pdbx_seq_one_letter_code
_entity_poly.pdbx_strand_id
1 'polypeptide(L)'
;MRVLVRRCCGRLPAGGGAGRRPSPQWRALAGLGGCPGGEDGRGARVRERPPWRVLFFGTDQFAREALRALHAARYRGREEELIDKLEVVTVPSPSPRGLPVKQYAVQSQLPVYEWPDVGSGEYDVGVVASFGRLLSEALILKFPYGILNVHPSCLPRWRGPAPIIHTVLHGDTVTGVTIMQIRPKRFDVGPILKQETVPVPPKSTAKELEAVLSRLGANMVQNSPMSSSSTCMIYLFTFILWKVSNIFKS
;
A
#
# COMPACT_ATOMS: atom_id res chain seq x y z
N MET A 1 -16.88 7.31 44.85
CA MET A 1 -17.55 8.31 43.98
C MET A 1 -18.01 7.60 42.72
N ARG A 2 -19.31 7.36 42.61
CA ARG A 2 -19.91 6.69 41.41
C ARG A 2 -20.28 7.79 40.41
N VAL A 3 -19.80 7.71 39.18
CA VAL A 3 -20.22 8.61 38.08
C VAL A 3 -21.26 7.88 37.24
N LEU A 4 -22.45 8.44 37.18
CA LEU A 4 -23.60 7.99 36.41
C LEU A 4 -23.34 8.24 34.91
N VAL A 5 -23.42 7.17 34.08
CA VAL A 5 -23.52 7.30 32.62
C VAL A 5 -25.00 7.37 32.27
N ARG A 6 -25.48 8.50 31.80
CA ARG A 6 -26.84 8.68 31.25
C ARG A 6 -26.89 8.12 29.84
N ARG A 7 -27.73 7.10 29.63
CA ARG A 7 -28.19 6.66 28.31
C ARG A 7 -29.24 7.64 27.79
N CYS A 8 -28.99 8.25 26.63
CA CYS A 8 -30.01 8.92 25.84
C CYS A 8 -30.55 7.94 24.80
N CYS A 9 -31.71 7.33 25.06
CA CYS A 9 -32.57 6.68 24.08
C CYS A 9 -33.49 7.75 23.47
N GLY A 10 -33.21 8.16 22.22
CA GLY A 10 -34.15 8.94 21.41
C GLY A 10 -34.91 8.01 20.46
N ARG A 11 -36.25 7.93 20.66
CA ARG A 11 -37.17 7.23 19.74
C ARG A 11 -37.34 8.07 18.47
N LEU A 12 -37.22 7.42 17.31
CA LEU A 12 -37.66 7.96 16.02
C LEU A 12 -39.14 7.66 15.79
N PRO A 13 -39.92 8.60 15.23
CA PRO A 13 -41.31 8.35 14.85
C PRO A 13 -41.41 7.60 13.53
N ALA A 14 -42.36 6.67 13.48
CA ALA A 14 -42.80 5.97 12.28
C ALA A 14 -43.57 6.95 11.39
N GLY A 15 -43.10 7.17 10.15
CA GLY A 15 -43.80 7.87 9.09
C GLY A 15 -43.71 7.05 7.83
N GLY A 16 -44.85 6.46 7.41
CA GLY A 16 -45.00 5.75 6.14
C GLY A 16 -44.97 6.72 4.97
N GLY A 17 -44.25 6.37 3.93
CA GLY A 17 -44.19 7.08 2.66
C GLY A 17 -43.79 6.13 1.56
N ALA A 18 -44.71 5.89 0.61
CA ALA A 18 -44.63 4.97 -0.51
C ALA A 18 -43.34 5.16 -1.35
N GLY A 19 -42.57 4.12 -1.50
CA GLY A 19 -41.34 4.09 -2.29
C GLY A 19 -41.59 4.30 -3.77
N ARG A 20 -40.94 5.29 -4.34
CA ARG A 20 -40.67 5.35 -5.77
C ARG A 20 -39.32 4.67 -6.02
N ARG A 21 -39.32 3.57 -6.76
CA ARG A 21 -38.10 2.94 -7.28
C ARG A 21 -37.43 3.93 -8.25
N PRO A 22 -36.13 4.21 -8.17
CA PRO A 22 -35.46 4.97 -9.21
C PRO A 22 -35.39 4.14 -10.49
N SER A 23 -35.80 4.73 -11.61
CA SER A 23 -35.76 4.15 -12.95
C SER A 23 -34.29 3.95 -13.39
N PRO A 24 -33.98 2.89 -14.14
CA PRO A 24 -32.65 2.61 -14.63
C PRO A 24 -32.35 3.43 -15.89
N GLN A 25 -31.89 4.66 -15.75
CA GLN A 25 -31.47 5.50 -16.89
C GLN A 25 -29.99 5.34 -17.30
N TRP A 26 -29.21 4.48 -16.64
CA TRP A 26 -27.80 4.26 -16.99
C TRP A 26 -27.56 3.07 -17.94
N ARG A 27 -28.62 2.39 -18.42
CA ARG A 27 -28.54 1.32 -19.45
C ARG A 27 -28.46 1.82 -20.89
N ALA A 28 -28.61 3.12 -21.15
CA ALA A 28 -28.76 3.66 -22.51
C ALA A 28 -27.47 4.26 -23.12
N LEU A 29 -26.27 4.14 -22.46
CA LEU A 29 -25.01 4.63 -23.03
C LEU A 29 -24.01 3.53 -23.43
N ALA A 30 -24.43 2.27 -23.47
CA ALA A 30 -23.59 1.14 -23.90
C ALA A 30 -23.85 0.69 -25.36
N GLY A 31 -24.34 1.56 -26.18
CA GLY A 31 -24.65 1.18 -27.57
C GLY A 31 -24.56 2.35 -28.52
N LEU A 32 -23.37 2.85 -28.86
CA LEU A 32 -23.06 3.52 -30.13
C LEU A 32 -21.54 3.83 -30.13
N GLY A 33 -20.81 3.13 -30.97
CA GLY A 33 -19.40 3.48 -31.25
C GLY A 33 -18.57 2.25 -31.56
N GLY A 34 -18.87 1.56 -32.68
CA GLY A 34 -17.91 0.70 -33.34
C GLY A 34 -16.75 1.56 -33.80
N CYS A 35 -15.59 1.44 -33.17
CA CYS A 35 -14.36 1.97 -33.70
C CYS A 35 -13.81 0.99 -34.76
N PRO A 36 -13.36 1.47 -35.94
CA PRO A 36 -12.73 0.63 -36.93
C PRO A 36 -11.37 0.10 -36.40
N GLY A 37 -11.05 -1.14 -36.74
CA GLY A 37 -9.82 -1.81 -36.37
C GLY A 37 -8.59 -0.99 -36.72
N GLY A 38 -7.81 -0.65 -35.70
CA GLY A 38 -6.44 -0.20 -35.78
C GLY A 38 -5.62 -1.21 -35.01
N GLU A 39 -4.83 -1.99 -35.72
CA GLU A 39 -3.79 -2.83 -35.19
C GLU A 39 -2.70 -1.97 -34.54
N ASP A 40 -1.99 -2.54 -33.53
CA ASP A 40 -0.80 -2.03 -32.86
C ASP A 40 -1.00 -1.14 -31.63
N GLY A 41 -1.15 -1.82 -30.52
CA GLY A 41 -1.02 -1.27 -29.18
C GLY A 41 -1.38 -2.31 -28.15
N ARG A 42 -0.50 -3.27 -27.85
CA ARG A 42 -0.68 -4.18 -26.71
C ARG A 42 -0.63 -3.39 -25.41
N GLY A 43 -1.71 -2.67 -25.13
CA GLY A 43 -1.95 -2.08 -23.83
C GLY A 43 -1.99 -3.20 -22.79
N ALA A 44 -1.12 -3.10 -21.79
CA ALA A 44 -1.07 -4.04 -20.68
C ALA A 44 -2.49 -4.21 -20.11
N ARG A 45 -3.00 -5.45 -20.12
CA ARG A 45 -4.32 -5.72 -19.52
C ARG A 45 -4.23 -5.49 -18.02
N VAL A 46 -4.93 -4.47 -17.53
CA VAL A 46 -5.10 -4.21 -16.10
C VAL A 46 -5.87 -5.38 -15.51
N ARG A 47 -5.30 -6.04 -14.50
CA ARG A 47 -5.99 -7.12 -13.76
C ARG A 47 -6.98 -6.50 -12.77
N GLU A 48 -8.18 -7.00 -12.74
CA GLU A 48 -9.23 -6.52 -11.81
C GLU A 48 -9.24 -7.28 -10.48
N ARG A 49 -8.50 -8.39 -10.38
CA ARG A 49 -8.44 -9.28 -9.22
C ARG A 49 -7.11 -10.04 -9.14
N PRO A 50 -6.78 -10.59 -7.96
CA PRO A 50 -5.59 -11.44 -7.80
C PRO A 50 -5.56 -12.59 -8.83
N PRO A 51 -4.37 -13.18 -9.04
CA PRO A 51 -3.09 -12.86 -8.38
C PRO A 51 -2.41 -11.63 -8.97
N TRP A 52 -1.75 -10.80 -8.12
CA TRP A 52 -1.17 -9.52 -8.50
C TRP A 52 0.29 -9.62 -8.92
N ARG A 53 0.70 -8.74 -9.85
CA ARG A 53 2.10 -8.51 -10.21
C ARG A 53 2.62 -7.33 -9.40
N VAL A 54 3.56 -7.59 -8.51
CA VAL A 54 4.07 -6.63 -7.53
C VAL A 54 5.52 -6.28 -7.82
N LEU A 55 5.86 -4.99 -7.85
CA LEU A 55 7.24 -4.50 -7.82
C LEU A 55 7.51 -3.88 -6.46
N PHE A 56 8.49 -4.42 -5.75
CA PHE A 56 8.90 -3.96 -4.44
C PHE A 56 10.15 -3.08 -4.51
N PHE A 57 10.13 -1.94 -3.82
CA PHE A 57 11.27 -1.02 -3.71
C PHE A 57 11.73 -0.94 -2.27
N GLY A 58 13.00 -1.25 -1.99
CA GLY A 58 13.51 -1.20 -0.62
C GLY A 58 15.00 -1.41 -0.49
N THR A 59 15.55 -1.10 0.69
CA THR A 59 17.00 -1.16 0.92
C THR A 59 17.40 -1.83 2.22
N ASP A 60 16.87 -1.41 3.34
CA ASP A 60 17.33 -1.71 4.69
C ASP A 60 16.60 -2.88 5.37
N GLN A 61 16.84 -3.03 6.66
CA GLN A 61 16.25 -4.08 7.47
C GLN A 61 14.72 -3.94 7.62
N PHE A 62 14.22 -2.70 7.75
CA PHE A 62 12.79 -2.45 7.81
C PHE A 62 12.10 -2.91 6.53
N ALA A 63 12.66 -2.55 5.37
CA ALA A 63 12.16 -2.96 4.07
C ALA A 63 12.24 -4.47 3.85
N ARG A 64 13.31 -5.13 4.35
CA ARG A 64 13.46 -6.59 4.25
C ARG A 64 12.32 -7.34 4.92
N GLU A 65 11.86 -6.91 6.09
CA GLU A 65 10.75 -7.57 6.77
C GLU A 65 9.42 -7.39 6.01
N ALA A 66 9.19 -6.22 5.41
CA ALA A 66 8.03 -6.00 4.55
C ALA A 66 8.07 -6.89 3.28
N LEU A 67 9.24 -7.01 2.63
CA LEU A 67 9.44 -7.91 1.49
C LEU A 67 9.20 -9.36 1.88
N ARG A 68 9.73 -9.80 3.03
CA ARG A 68 9.52 -11.17 3.55
C ARG A 68 8.03 -11.46 3.75
N ALA A 69 7.29 -10.50 4.26
CA ALA A 69 5.85 -10.62 4.45
C ALA A 69 5.09 -10.78 3.13
N LEU A 70 5.42 -9.97 2.10
CA LEU A 70 4.86 -10.11 0.75
C LEU A 70 5.20 -11.46 0.12
N HIS A 71 6.46 -11.89 0.26
CA HIS A 71 6.91 -13.17 -0.29
C HIS A 71 6.19 -14.35 0.37
N ALA A 72 6.00 -14.31 1.69
CA ALA A 72 5.23 -15.32 2.40
C ALA A 72 3.75 -15.35 2.00
N ALA A 73 3.17 -14.19 1.67
CA ALA A 73 1.78 -14.09 1.20
C ALA A 73 1.57 -14.73 -0.18
N ARG A 74 2.62 -14.88 -0.99
CA ARG A 74 2.58 -15.57 -2.29
C ARG A 74 2.15 -17.03 -2.17
N TYR A 75 2.54 -17.70 -1.08
CA TYR A 75 2.34 -19.14 -0.88
C TYR A 75 1.26 -19.47 0.15
N ARG A 76 0.45 -18.49 0.57
CA ARG A 76 -0.52 -18.65 1.66
C ARG A 76 -1.82 -19.24 1.18
N GLY A 77 -1.87 -20.58 1.08
CA GLY A 77 -3.09 -21.36 0.89
C GLY A 77 -3.20 -22.04 -0.47
N ARG A 78 -3.92 -23.16 -0.51
CA ARG A 78 -4.10 -23.99 -1.71
C ARG A 78 -5.14 -23.48 -2.70
N GLU A 79 -5.91 -22.46 -2.34
CA GLU A 79 -7.08 -22.03 -3.12
C GLU A 79 -6.98 -20.63 -3.74
N GLU A 80 -6.12 -19.71 -3.22
CA GLU A 80 -5.95 -18.38 -3.83
C GLU A 80 -4.49 -17.91 -3.72
N GLU A 81 -3.77 -17.94 -4.82
CA GLU A 81 -2.49 -17.27 -4.95
C GLU A 81 -2.74 -15.76 -5.05
N LEU A 82 -2.24 -14.97 -4.07
CA LEU A 82 -2.46 -13.53 -4.04
C LEU A 82 -1.46 -12.75 -4.90
N ILE A 83 -0.26 -13.28 -5.06
CA ILE A 83 0.85 -12.64 -5.79
C ILE A 83 1.43 -13.64 -6.79
N ASP A 84 1.16 -13.41 -8.05
CA ASP A 84 1.72 -14.14 -9.17
C ASP A 84 3.21 -13.81 -9.38
N LYS A 85 3.51 -12.51 -9.43
CA LYS A 85 4.83 -11.98 -9.71
C LYS A 85 5.29 -11.04 -8.61
N LEU A 86 6.46 -11.32 -8.03
CA LEU A 86 7.12 -10.45 -7.06
C LEU A 86 8.57 -10.21 -7.50
N GLU A 87 8.89 -8.98 -7.84
CA GLU A 87 10.23 -8.55 -8.23
C GLU A 87 10.68 -7.39 -7.36
N VAL A 88 11.98 -7.16 -7.28
CA VAL A 88 12.60 -6.27 -6.29
C VAL A 88 13.49 -5.26 -6.98
N VAL A 89 13.35 -4.00 -6.58
CA VAL A 89 14.27 -2.91 -6.93
C VAL A 89 14.99 -2.45 -5.67
N THR A 90 16.32 -2.39 -5.73
CA THR A 90 17.15 -1.85 -4.65
C THR A 90 18.14 -0.84 -5.19
N VAL A 91 18.88 -0.16 -4.31
CA VAL A 91 19.93 0.76 -4.76
C VAL A 91 21.28 0.03 -4.82
N PRO A 92 22.20 0.43 -5.70
CA PRO A 92 23.57 -0.09 -5.70
C PRO A 92 24.22 0.09 -4.33
N SER A 93 25.04 -0.86 -3.94
CA SER A 93 25.78 -0.85 -2.67
C SER A 93 27.23 -1.15 -2.91
N PRO A 94 28.17 -0.43 -2.25
CA PRO A 94 29.60 -0.76 -2.28
C PRO A 94 29.93 -2.07 -1.58
N SER A 95 29.04 -2.57 -0.72
CA SER A 95 29.23 -3.85 -0.05
C SER A 95 29.04 -5.03 -1.02
N PRO A 96 29.98 -5.98 -1.10
CA PRO A 96 29.85 -7.16 -1.95
C PRO A 96 28.61 -8.00 -1.65
N ARG A 97 28.17 -8.00 -0.39
CA ARG A 97 26.96 -8.72 0.04
C ARG A 97 25.68 -7.98 -0.33
N GLY A 98 25.77 -6.69 -0.71
CA GLY A 98 24.62 -5.84 -0.96
C GLY A 98 23.86 -5.43 0.31
N LEU A 99 22.73 -4.74 0.12
CA LEU A 99 21.85 -4.29 1.19
C LEU A 99 20.93 -5.42 1.69
N PRO A 100 20.34 -5.31 2.88
CA PRO A 100 19.47 -6.34 3.48
C PRO A 100 18.37 -6.85 2.55
N VAL A 101 17.72 -5.97 1.79
CA VAL A 101 16.69 -6.35 0.80
C VAL A 101 17.29 -7.19 -0.32
N LYS A 102 18.45 -6.77 -0.88
CA LYS A 102 19.15 -7.52 -1.95
C LYS A 102 19.55 -8.91 -1.48
N GLN A 103 20.13 -9.00 -0.28
CA GLN A 103 20.53 -10.28 0.31
C GLN A 103 19.36 -11.26 0.41
N TYR A 104 18.22 -10.78 0.95
CA TYR A 104 17.02 -11.59 1.07
C TYR A 104 16.46 -12.02 -0.29
N ALA A 105 16.37 -11.09 -1.22
CA ALA A 105 15.80 -11.35 -2.55
C ALA A 105 16.63 -12.42 -3.32
N VAL A 106 17.96 -12.30 -3.29
CA VAL A 106 18.86 -13.28 -3.91
C VAL A 106 18.74 -14.66 -3.23
N GLN A 107 18.72 -14.71 -1.90
CA GLN A 107 18.53 -15.97 -1.14
C GLN A 107 17.18 -16.63 -1.44
N SER A 108 16.17 -15.83 -1.72
CA SER A 108 14.81 -16.29 -2.03
C SER A 108 14.55 -16.45 -3.53
N GLN A 109 15.57 -16.31 -4.37
CA GLN A 109 15.49 -16.44 -5.84
C GLN A 109 14.48 -15.47 -6.47
N LEU A 110 14.25 -14.30 -5.86
CA LEU A 110 13.44 -13.24 -6.43
C LEU A 110 14.27 -12.43 -7.44
N PRO A 111 13.70 -12.05 -8.59
CA PRO A 111 14.38 -11.15 -9.53
C PRO A 111 14.71 -9.81 -8.88
N VAL A 112 15.95 -9.33 -9.06
CA VAL A 112 16.45 -8.09 -8.45
C VAL A 112 16.99 -7.17 -9.53
N TYR A 113 16.55 -5.92 -9.50
CA TYR A 113 17.03 -4.82 -10.33
C TYR A 113 17.74 -3.78 -9.45
N GLU A 114 18.75 -3.13 -9.99
CA GLU A 114 19.42 -2.02 -9.31
C GLU A 114 18.97 -0.69 -9.91
N TRP A 115 18.49 0.19 -9.04
CA TRP A 115 18.07 1.54 -9.43
C TRP A 115 19.15 2.26 -10.26
N PRO A 116 18.82 2.92 -11.41
CA PRO A 116 17.47 3.27 -11.86
C PRO A 116 16.73 2.21 -12.69
N ASP A 117 17.30 1.02 -12.90
CA ASP A 117 16.60 -0.07 -13.59
C ASP A 117 15.45 -0.58 -12.72
N VAL A 118 14.29 -0.70 -13.32
CA VAL A 118 13.06 -1.21 -12.69
C VAL A 118 12.50 -2.44 -13.41
N GLY A 119 13.31 -2.99 -14.31
CA GLY A 119 12.87 -4.06 -15.21
C GLY A 119 11.87 -3.59 -16.26
N SER A 120 11.63 -4.44 -17.24
CA SER A 120 10.70 -4.21 -18.36
C SER A 120 9.34 -4.87 -18.14
N GLY A 121 9.10 -5.44 -16.96
CA GLY A 121 7.88 -6.19 -16.67
C GLY A 121 6.66 -5.31 -16.50
N GLU A 122 5.50 -5.92 -16.68
CA GLU A 122 4.21 -5.32 -16.31
C GLU A 122 3.91 -5.62 -14.84
N TYR A 123 3.49 -4.57 -14.12
CA TYR A 123 3.13 -4.66 -12.70
C TYR A 123 1.78 -4.00 -12.46
N ASP A 124 1.04 -4.53 -11.51
CA ASP A 124 -0.26 -4.00 -11.15
C ASP A 124 -0.15 -2.98 -10.02
N VAL A 125 0.74 -3.22 -9.06
CA VAL A 125 0.96 -2.37 -7.89
C VAL A 125 2.45 -2.31 -7.52
N GLY A 126 2.90 -1.14 -7.07
CA GLY A 126 4.21 -0.96 -6.44
C GLY A 126 4.10 -0.95 -4.91
N VAL A 127 5.13 -1.44 -4.23
CA VAL A 127 5.27 -1.32 -2.77
C VAL A 127 6.64 -0.75 -2.45
N VAL A 128 6.68 0.31 -1.67
CA VAL A 128 7.91 0.98 -1.23
C VAL A 128 8.05 0.86 0.28
N ALA A 129 9.24 0.54 0.74
CA ALA A 129 9.62 0.64 2.15
C ALA A 129 11.09 1.05 2.24
N SER A 130 11.42 2.13 2.95
CA SER A 130 12.80 2.60 3.17
C SER A 130 13.67 2.55 1.90
N PHE A 131 13.22 3.13 0.81
CA PHE A 131 13.93 3.07 -0.48
C PHE A 131 14.94 4.19 -0.65
N GLY A 132 14.68 5.36 -0.06
CA GLY A 132 15.58 6.51 -0.07
C GLY A 132 15.76 7.19 -1.43
N ARG A 133 14.91 6.90 -2.41
CA ARG A 133 14.91 7.53 -3.74
C ARG A 133 13.54 8.05 -4.09
N LEU A 134 13.51 9.22 -4.74
CA LEU A 134 12.27 9.77 -5.29
C LEU A 134 11.90 9.01 -6.56
N LEU A 135 10.68 8.49 -6.60
CA LEU A 135 10.12 7.87 -7.79
C LEU A 135 9.55 8.95 -8.72
N SER A 136 9.88 8.86 -10.00
CA SER A 136 9.37 9.81 -11.00
C SER A 136 7.86 9.65 -11.19
N GLU A 137 7.19 10.73 -11.56
CA GLU A 137 5.76 10.70 -11.89
C GLU A 137 5.44 9.69 -12.99
N ALA A 138 6.28 9.65 -14.04
CA ALA A 138 6.15 8.68 -15.12
C ALA A 138 6.22 7.22 -14.65
N LEU A 139 7.06 6.93 -13.64
CA LEU A 139 7.13 5.60 -13.05
C LEU A 139 5.88 5.30 -12.21
N ILE A 140 5.45 6.25 -11.37
CA ILE A 140 4.26 6.06 -10.52
C ILE A 140 3.01 5.78 -11.37
N LEU A 141 2.86 6.48 -12.49
CA LEU A 141 1.73 6.32 -13.40
C LEU A 141 1.73 5.00 -14.20
N LYS A 142 2.85 4.27 -14.23
CA LYS A 142 2.91 2.93 -14.84
C LYS A 142 2.15 1.87 -14.05
N PHE A 143 1.87 2.10 -12.78
CA PHE A 143 1.16 1.15 -11.93
C PHE A 143 -0.34 1.47 -11.93
N PRO A 144 -1.20 0.61 -12.51
CA PRO A 144 -2.65 0.84 -12.55
C PRO A 144 -3.25 1.09 -11.16
N TYR A 145 -2.72 0.43 -10.15
CA TYR A 145 -3.17 0.56 -8.76
C TYR A 145 -2.26 1.45 -7.91
N GLY A 146 -1.32 2.17 -8.56
CA GLY A 146 -0.41 3.08 -7.90
C GLY A 146 0.66 2.36 -7.08
N ILE A 147 1.33 3.13 -6.23
CA ILE A 147 2.41 2.66 -5.37
C ILE A 147 2.06 2.93 -3.91
N LEU A 148 2.21 1.92 -3.07
CA LEU A 148 2.00 1.99 -1.63
C LEU A 148 3.33 2.21 -0.93
N ASN A 149 3.36 3.11 0.06
CA ASN A 149 4.52 3.31 0.94
C ASN A 149 4.21 2.78 2.34
N VAL A 150 5.08 1.92 2.84
CA VAL A 150 5.10 1.47 4.23
C VAL A 150 6.04 2.40 4.98
N HIS A 151 5.48 3.37 5.69
CA HIS A 151 6.23 4.44 6.34
C HIS A 151 6.26 4.24 7.86
N PRO A 152 7.47 4.15 8.50
CA PRO A 152 7.58 3.83 9.92
C PRO A 152 7.37 5.07 10.82
N SER A 153 6.22 5.70 10.70
CA SER A 153 5.70 6.71 11.61
C SER A 153 4.19 6.80 11.56
N CYS A 154 3.59 7.48 12.51
CA CYS A 154 2.18 7.88 12.49
C CYS A 154 2.01 9.18 11.70
N LEU A 155 1.91 9.10 10.37
CA LEU A 155 1.70 10.27 9.54
C LEU A 155 0.49 11.09 9.99
N PRO A 156 0.57 12.42 9.98
CA PRO A 156 1.55 13.30 9.33
C PRO A 156 2.84 13.54 10.14
N ARG A 157 3.00 12.96 11.32
CA ARG A 157 4.22 13.13 12.11
C ARG A 157 5.37 12.41 11.47
N TRP A 158 6.53 13.03 11.44
CA TRP A 158 7.79 12.51 10.88
C TRP A 158 7.67 12.09 9.40
N ARG A 159 7.06 12.97 8.59
CA ARG A 159 7.18 12.86 7.13
C ARG A 159 8.64 12.98 6.69
N GLY A 160 8.98 12.31 5.60
CA GLY A 160 10.31 12.39 5.00
C GLY A 160 11.29 11.38 5.61
N PRO A 161 12.59 11.69 5.57
CA PRO A 161 13.64 10.74 5.91
C PRO A 161 13.75 10.48 7.41
N ALA A 162 14.26 9.29 7.76
CA ALA A 162 14.66 8.88 9.12
C ALA A 162 13.60 9.04 10.23
N PRO A 163 12.31 8.68 9.99
CA PRO A 163 11.24 8.89 10.98
C PRO A 163 11.51 8.20 12.33
N ILE A 164 12.11 7.00 12.32
CA ILE A 164 12.46 6.26 13.53
C ILE A 164 13.47 7.02 14.39
N ILE A 165 14.48 7.61 13.75
CA ILE A 165 15.49 8.43 14.44
C ILE A 165 14.83 9.67 15.06
N HIS A 166 13.96 10.33 14.31
CA HIS A 166 13.21 11.49 14.82
C HIS A 166 12.32 11.14 16.00
N THR A 167 11.64 10.00 15.95
CA THR A 167 10.82 9.50 17.07
C THR A 167 11.64 9.38 18.36
N VAL A 168 12.84 8.77 18.29
CA VAL A 168 13.71 8.59 19.45
C VAL A 168 14.30 9.91 19.94
N LEU A 169 14.81 10.75 19.03
CA LEU A 169 15.43 12.03 19.37
C LEU A 169 14.47 13.01 20.06
N HIS A 170 13.19 12.97 19.69
CA HIS A 170 12.17 13.85 20.26
C HIS A 170 11.46 13.24 21.47
N GLY A 171 11.84 12.05 21.89
CA GLY A 171 11.27 11.39 23.06
C GLY A 171 9.79 11.07 22.91
N ASP A 172 9.34 10.74 21.70
CA ASP A 172 7.95 10.37 21.49
C ASP A 172 7.60 9.13 22.29
N THR A 173 6.48 9.15 22.98
CA THR A 173 5.98 8.02 23.77
C THR A 173 5.13 7.05 22.97
N VAL A 174 4.66 7.46 21.78
CA VAL A 174 3.87 6.67 20.84
C VAL A 174 4.37 6.93 19.43
N THR A 175 4.49 5.88 18.66
CA THR A 175 4.78 5.92 17.23
C THR A 175 3.96 4.85 16.52
N GLY A 176 4.32 4.49 15.28
CA GLY A 176 3.61 3.43 14.55
C GLY A 176 4.09 3.28 13.12
N VAL A 177 3.28 2.63 12.32
CA VAL A 177 3.49 2.46 10.89
C VAL A 177 2.26 2.92 10.13
N THR A 178 2.47 3.62 9.03
CA THR A 178 1.43 4.07 8.11
C THR A 178 1.62 3.43 6.75
N ILE A 179 0.59 2.79 6.22
CA ILE A 179 0.52 2.40 4.80
C ILE A 179 -0.28 3.49 4.08
N MET A 180 0.33 4.11 3.09
CA MET A 180 -0.27 5.18 2.31
C MET A 180 0.01 5.02 0.82
N GLN A 181 -0.83 5.62 -0.02
CA GLN A 181 -0.57 5.70 -1.46
C GLN A 181 0.35 6.88 -1.77
N ILE A 182 1.40 6.64 -2.56
CA ILE A 182 2.31 7.71 -3.01
C ILE A 182 1.58 8.65 -3.99
N ARG A 183 1.82 9.96 -3.83
CA ARG A 183 1.43 10.99 -4.80
C ARG A 183 2.66 11.54 -5.51
N PRO A 184 2.58 11.81 -6.84
CA PRO A 184 3.68 12.46 -7.56
C PRO A 184 4.07 13.80 -6.93
N LYS A 185 5.36 14.14 -7.03
CA LYS A 185 5.93 15.44 -6.63
C LYS A 185 5.84 15.77 -5.12
N ARG A 186 5.36 14.88 -4.28
CA ARG A 186 5.23 15.12 -2.83
C ARG A 186 5.66 13.90 -2.04
N PHE A 187 6.46 14.11 -1.00
CA PHE A 187 6.86 13.05 -0.08
C PHE A 187 5.79 12.84 0.99
N ASP A 188 5.43 11.58 1.22
CA ASP A 188 4.57 11.12 2.32
C ASP A 188 3.29 11.95 2.51
N VAL A 189 2.71 12.39 1.38
CA VAL A 189 1.49 13.18 1.31
C VAL A 189 0.51 12.51 0.36
N GLY A 190 -0.17 11.50 0.84
CA GLY A 190 -1.16 10.78 0.06
C GLY A 190 -2.26 10.22 0.95
N PRO A 191 -3.25 9.54 0.38
CA PRO A 191 -4.27 8.88 1.16
C PRO A 191 -3.66 7.84 2.09
N ILE A 192 -3.96 7.93 3.38
CA ILE A 192 -3.62 6.90 4.36
C ILE A 192 -4.63 5.77 4.18
N LEU A 193 -4.12 4.57 3.95
CA LEU A 193 -4.93 3.35 3.79
C LEU A 193 -5.07 2.61 5.11
N LYS A 194 -3.97 2.54 5.87
CA LYS A 194 -3.92 1.90 7.18
C LYS A 194 -2.88 2.58 8.05
N GLN A 195 -3.17 2.70 9.33
CA GLN A 195 -2.22 3.19 10.32
C GLN A 195 -2.40 2.41 11.61
N GLU A 196 -1.30 1.94 12.17
CA GLU A 196 -1.28 1.24 13.45
C GLU A 196 -0.23 1.88 14.36
N THR A 197 -0.57 2.04 15.64
CA THR A 197 0.26 2.68 16.65
C THR A 197 0.84 1.67 17.63
N VAL A 198 2.02 1.97 18.16
CA VAL A 198 2.66 1.22 19.24
C VAL A 198 3.26 2.18 20.25
N PRO A 199 3.31 1.83 21.54
CA PRO A 199 4.08 2.59 22.51
C PRO A 199 5.58 2.49 22.20
N VAL A 200 6.30 3.58 22.46
CA VAL A 200 7.78 3.59 22.41
C VAL A 200 8.29 3.23 23.81
N PRO A 201 9.00 2.09 23.98
CA PRO A 201 9.54 1.75 25.29
C PRO A 201 10.53 2.81 25.78
N PRO A 202 10.54 3.16 27.07
CA PRO A 202 11.49 4.11 27.61
C PRO A 202 12.95 3.72 27.30
N LYS A 203 13.78 4.72 26.95
CA LYS A 203 15.19 4.53 26.63
C LYS A 203 15.46 3.62 25.40
N SER A 204 14.47 3.40 24.54
CA SER A 204 14.67 2.65 23.29
C SER A 204 15.71 3.34 22.41
N THR A 205 16.58 2.54 21.84
CA THR A 205 17.44 2.96 20.73
C THR A 205 16.66 2.93 19.41
N ALA A 206 17.13 3.67 18.40
CA ALA A 206 16.55 3.62 17.07
C ALA A 206 16.53 2.20 16.47
N LYS A 207 17.56 1.39 16.75
CA LYS A 207 17.68 0.02 16.28
C LYS A 207 16.62 -0.92 16.92
N GLU A 208 16.38 -0.77 18.21
CA GLU A 208 15.32 -1.54 18.91
C GLU A 208 13.95 -1.16 18.41
N LEU A 209 13.69 0.14 18.24
CA LEU A 209 12.44 0.64 17.72
C LEU A 209 12.21 0.21 16.26
N GLU A 210 13.26 0.22 15.42
CA GLU A 210 13.22 -0.32 14.06
C GLU A 210 12.77 -1.79 14.06
N ALA A 211 13.29 -2.62 14.95
CA ALA A 211 12.89 -4.03 15.04
C ALA A 211 11.41 -4.22 15.42
N VAL A 212 10.86 -3.33 16.26
CA VAL A 212 9.43 -3.34 16.60
C VAL A 212 8.59 -2.91 15.40
N LEU A 213 8.93 -1.78 14.78
CA LEU A 213 8.18 -1.22 13.65
C LEU A 213 8.28 -2.09 12.40
N SER A 214 9.41 -2.77 12.19
CA SER A 214 9.57 -3.73 11.08
C SER A 214 8.58 -4.88 11.18
N ARG A 215 8.41 -5.46 12.38
CA ARG A 215 7.40 -6.50 12.60
C ARG A 215 5.99 -5.99 12.44
N LEU A 216 5.70 -4.78 12.95
CA LEU A 216 4.40 -4.15 12.78
C LEU A 216 4.08 -3.91 11.30
N GLY A 217 5.00 -3.30 10.55
CA GLY A 217 4.85 -3.05 9.13
C GLY A 217 4.67 -4.34 8.31
N ALA A 218 5.45 -5.38 8.62
CA ALA A 218 5.31 -6.70 8.01
C ALA A 218 3.91 -7.31 8.26
N ASN A 219 3.43 -7.26 9.50
CA ASN A 219 2.08 -7.73 9.86
C ASN A 219 0.99 -6.92 9.16
N MET A 220 1.15 -5.60 9.07
CA MET A 220 0.19 -4.74 8.38
C MET A 220 0.12 -5.07 6.89
N VAL A 221 1.24 -5.38 6.25
CA VAL A 221 1.30 -5.78 4.83
C VAL A 221 0.65 -7.15 4.62
N GLN A 222 0.90 -8.13 5.51
CA GLN A 222 0.30 -9.47 5.44
C GLN A 222 -1.20 -9.48 5.72
N ASN A 223 -1.63 -8.72 6.73
CA ASN A 223 -3.01 -8.63 7.19
C ASN A 223 -3.74 -7.42 6.57
N SER A 224 -3.14 -6.79 5.58
CA SER A 224 -3.87 -5.90 4.69
C SER A 224 -4.97 -6.72 4.03
N PRO A 225 -6.10 -6.10 3.66
CA PRO A 225 -7.21 -6.82 2.99
C PRO A 225 -6.81 -7.49 1.66
N MET A 226 -5.51 -7.51 1.33
CA MET A 226 -4.94 -8.39 0.30
C MET A 226 -5.12 -9.89 0.63
N SER A 227 -5.37 -10.27 1.89
CA SER A 227 -5.35 -11.67 2.33
C SER A 227 -6.72 -12.28 2.62
N SER A 228 -7.80 -11.52 2.58
CA SER A 228 -9.14 -12.07 2.82
C SER A 228 -10.13 -11.65 1.76
N SER A 229 -10.58 -12.63 1.01
CA SER A 229 -11.65 -12.66 0.00
C SER A 229 -11.81 -11.44 -0.93
N SER A 230 -11.98 -11.73 -2.19
CA SER A 230 -12.12 -10.85 -3.37
C SER A 230 -12.92 -9.56 -3.17
N THR A 231 -13.80 -9.50 -2.20
CA THR A 231 -14.65 -8.34 -1.91
C THR A 231 -13.90 -7.20 -1.22
N CYS A 232 -12.92 -7.48 -0.36
CA CYS A 232 -12.26 -6.44 0.45
C CYS A 232 -11.15 -5.69 -0.31
N MET A 233 -10.47 -6.36 -1.23
CA MET A 233 -9.53 -5.71 -2.17
C MET A 233 -10.27 -4.83 -3.17
N ILE A 234 -11.39 -5.28 -3.70
CA ILE A 234 -12.26 -4.49 -4.56
C ILE A 234 -12.74 -3.25 -3.80
N TYR A 235 -13.09 -3.35 -2.50
CA TYR A 235 -13.48 -2.19 -1.69
C TYR A 235 -12.30 -1.24 -1.42
N LEU A 236 -11.09 -1.72 -1.17
CA LEU A 236 -9.92 -0.85 -0.99
C LEU A 236 -9.55 -0.19 -2.32
N PHE A 237 -9.55 -0.94 -3.42
CA PHE A 237 -9.25 -0.40 -4.76
C PHE A 237 -10.43 0.39 -5.35
N THR A 238 -11.67 -0.01 -5.17
CA THR A 238 -12.84 0.79 -5.58
C THR A 238 -12.99 2.04 -4.72
N PHE A 239 -12.66 2.01 -3.43
CA PHE A 239 -12.61 3.19 -2.58
C PHE A 239 -11.47 4.14 -2.99
N ILE A 240 -10.30 3.61 -3.38
CA ILE A 240 -9.20 4.39 -3.95
C ILE A 240 -9.59 4.96 -5.31
N LEU A 241 -10.18 4.17 -6.21
CA LEU A 241 -10.64 4.62 -7.53
C LEU A 241 -11.81 5.60 -7.42
N TRP A 242 -12.76 5.37 -6.51
CA TRP A 242 -13.86 6.29 -6.24
C TRP A 242 -13.38 7.63 -5.67
N LYS A 243 -12.43 7.61 -4.73
CA LYS A 243 -11.79 8.85 -4.24
C LYS A 243 -10.96 9.55 -5.31
N VAL A 244 -10.20 8.81 -6.13
CA VAL A 244 -9.39 9.40 -7.19
C VAL A 244 -10.29 10.04 -8.27
N SER A 245 -11.37 9.39 -8.70
CA SER A 245 -12.27 9.96 -9.72
C SER A 245 -13.07 11.18 -9.21
N ASN A 246 -13.25 11.34 -7.90
CA ASN A 246 -13.90 12.52 -7.32
C ASN A 246 -12.94 13.69 -7.04
N ILE A 247 -11.63 13.44 -6.96
CA ILE A 247 -10.62 14.52 -6.80
C ILE A 247 -10.30 15.20 -8.14
N PHE A 248 -10.53 14.52 -9.28
CA PHE A 248 -10.35 15.13 -10.61
C PHE A 248 -11.61 15.85 -11.12
N LYS A 249 -12.69 15.89 -10.35
CA LYS A 249 -13.94 16.60 -10.69
C LYS A 249 -14.18 17.88 -9.87
N SER A 250 -13.22 18.27 -9.02
CA SER A 250 -13.25 19.54 -8.28
C SER A 250 -12.11 20.46 -8.70
#